data_293f2aae0a3dcaf6a6c22633c4525448
#
_entry.id   293f2aae0a3dcaf6a6c22633c4525448
#
_cell.length_a   1.000
_cell.length_b   1.000
_cell.length_c   1.000
_cell.angle_alpha   90.00
_cell.angle_beta   90.00
_cell.angle_gamma   90.00
#
_symmetry.space_group_name_H-M   'P 1'
#
loop_
_entity.id
_entity.type
_entity.pdbx_description
1 polymer ?
#
loop_
_entity_poly.entity_id
_entity_poly.type
_entity_poly.pdbx_seq_one_letter_code
_entity_poly.pdbx_strand_id
1 'polypeptide(L)'
;MTMKRAFITGITGQDGAYLSDFLVKKGYDVHGLLRRSASADVIGSRLRWIGVADQVTLHDGNLTDIGSIIRILELVKPDEIYNLAAQSFVKSSWQQPYLTGMTTGMGATNVLEATRIVCPQAHYYQASSSEMYGLVQEPIQSETTPFYPRSPYAAAKLYAHWMTVNYRESFGMHASSGILFNHESPLRGIEFVTRKITDGVARIKLGMAKKIALGNLDAKRDWGHARDYVEAMWLMTQQEKPGDYVVATGRTVPVRQFCELAFAHAGLKADDYVEIDSRFLRPAEVELLHGNPAKAKRQLGWVASTSLEQLVAEMVEVDINRLKLREHL
;
A
#
# COMPACT_ATOMS: atom_id res chain seq x y z
N MET A 1 28.94 -10.88 -9.55
CA MET A 1 27.59 -10.47 -10.07
C MET A 1 27.46 -8.97 -9.82
N THR A 2 27.03 -8.20 -10.81
CA THR A 2 26.72 -6.78 -10.61
C THR A 2 25.52 -6.65 -9.67
N MET A 3 25.57 -5.70 -8.75
CA MET A 3 24.50 -5.39 -7.81
C MET A 3 23.28 -4.93 -8.61
N LYS A 4 22.11 -5.56 -8.41
CA LYS A 4 20.85 -5.13 -9.04
C LYS A 4 20.39 -3.79 -8.51
N ARG A 5 19.84 -2.95 -9.38
CA ARG A 5 19.29 -1.63 -9.04
C ARG A 5 17.76 -1.65 -9.08
N ALA A 6 17.15 -1.17 -8.01
CA ALA A 6 15.71 -1.03 -7.90
C ALA A 6 15.30 0.46 -7.82
N PHE A 7 14.28 0.84 -8.57
CA PHE A 7 13.69 2.17 -8.50
C PHE A 7 12.26 2.11 -7.96
N ILE A 8 11.98 2.83 -6.88
CA ILE A 8 10.70 2.79 -6.16
C ILE A 8 10.03 4.17 -6.20
N THR A 9 8.87 4.27 -6.84
CA THR A 9 8.00 5.44 -6.63
C THR A 9 7.19 5.24 -5.35
N GLY A 10 6.96 6.30 -4.58
CA GLY A 10 6.29 6.17 -3.29
C GLY A 10 7.15 5.56 -2.18
N ILE A 11 8.48 5.63 -2.31
CA ILE A 11 9.46 5.06 -1.38
C ILE A 11 9.26 5.53 0.08
N THR A 12 8.73 6.72 0.30
CA THR A 12 8.44 7.29 1.63
C THR A 12 7.11 6.83 2.23
N GLY A 13 6.33 6.03 1.49
CA GLY A 13 5.11 5.38 1.96
C GLY A 13 5.39 4.19 2.89
N GLN A 14 4.32 3.57 3.42
CA GLN A 14 4.43 2.33 4.19
C GLN A 14 5.14 1.24 3.39
N ASP A 15 4.59 0.89 2.24
CA ASP A 15 5.09 -0.21 1.41
C ASP A 15 6.48 0.10 0.85
N GLY A 16 6.70 1.37 0.46
CA GLY A 16 8.02 1.82 -0.01
C GLY A 16 9.11 1.63 1.05
N ALA A 17 8.82 1.91 2.32
CA ALA A 17 9.78 1.73 3.41
C ALA A 17 10.08 0.24 3.67
N TYR A 18 9.04 -0.62 3.74
CA TYR A 18 9.24 -2.07 3.90
C TYR A 18 9.92 -2.70 2.69
N LEU A 19 9.57 -2.29 1.48
CA LEU A 19 10.21 -2.78 0.25
C LEU A 19 11.69 -2.36 0.20
N SER A 20 12.00 -1.13 0.61
CA SER A 20 13.39 -0.66 0.69
C SER A 20 14.22 -1.52 1.65
N ASP A 21 13.72 -1.78 2.86
CA ASP A 21 14.38 -2.66 3.84
C ASP A 21 14.57 -4.08 3.29
N PHE A 22 13.55 -4.63 2.65
CA PHE A 22 13.58 -5.94 2.05
C PHE A 22 14.65 -6.04 0.92
N LEU A 23 14.68 -5.05 0.02
CA LEU A 23 15.62 -5.04 -1.10
C LEU A 23 17.06 -4.76 -0.67
N VAL A 24 17.27 -3.85 0.28
CA VAL A 24 18.60 -3.59 0.88
C VAL A 24 19.16 -4.88 1.51
N LYS A 25 18.36 -5.62 2.28
CA LYS A 25 18.74 -6.92 2.85
C LYS A 25 19.07 -7.98 1.80
N LYS A 26 18.51 -7.86 0.60
CA LYS A 26 18.82 -8.71 -0.57
C LYS A 26 20.03 -8.23 -1.38
N GLY A 27 20.66 -7.13 -0.99
CA GLY A 27 21.86 -6.60 -1.65
C GLY A 27 21.56 -5.78 -2.90
N TYR A 28 20.38 -5.17 -3.01
CA TYR A 28 20.07 -4.22 -4.07
C TYR A 28 20.61 -2.82 -3.78
N ASP A 29 20.98 -2.10 -4.84
CA ASP A 29 21.13 -0.65 -4.82
C ASP A 29 19.75 -0.02 -5.01
N VAL A 30 19.22 0.61 -3.94
CA VAL A 30 17.83 1.06 -3.88
C VAL A 30 17.72 2.57 -4.10
N HIS A 31 17.01 2.96 -5.14
CA HIS A 31 16.71 4.33 -5.50
C HIS A 31 15.22 4.63 -5.38
N GLY A 32 14.87 5.85 -5.00
CA GLY A 32 13.47 6.22 -4.85
C GLY A 32 13.11 7.58 -5.39
N LEU A 33 11.88 7.70 -5.92
CA LEU A 33 11.29 8.98 -6.31
C LEU A 33 10.78 9.72 -5.08
N LEU A 34 11.30 10.90 -4.85
CA LEU A 34 10.89 11.80 -3.79
C LEU A 34 10.15 13.01 -4.38
N ARG A 35 8.90 13.21 -3.99
CA ARG A 35 8.19 14.45 -4.27
C ARG A 35 8.57 15.49 -3.22
N ARG A 36 9.36 16.49 -3.62
CA ARG A 36 9.73 17.57 -2.73
C ARG A 36 8.49 18.38 -2.30
N SER A 37 8.36 18.66 -1.02
CA SER A 37 7.34 19.55 -0.44
C SER A 37 7.96 20.41 0.66
N ALA A 38 7.24 21.47 1.06
CA ALA A 38 7.67 22.34 2.18
C ALA A 38 7.79 21.62 3.53
N SER A 39 7.16 20.42 3.66
CA SER A 39 7.22 19.58 4.87
C SER A 39 8.36 18.56 4.81
N ALA A 40 9.55 18.99 4.37
CA ALA A 40 10.70 18.12 4.15
C ALA A 40 11.12 17.29 5.38
N ASP A 41 10.94 17.81 6.58
CA ASP A 41 11.35 17.15 7.85
C ASP A 41 10.57 15.87 8.14
N VAL A 42 9.35 15.74 7.62
CA VAL A 42 8.50 14.54 7.77
C VAL A 42 8.76 13.52 6.65
N ILE A 43 9.35 13.99 5.54
CA ILE A 43 9.69 13.15 4.40
C ILE A 43 10.81 12.19 4.81
N GLY A 44 10.56 10.88 4.64
CA GLY A 44 11.53 9.84 5.05
C GLY A 44 11.44 9.40 6.51
N SER A 45 10.49 9.92 7.31
CA SER A 45 10.29 9.46 8.70
C SER A 45 10.10 7.94 8.80
N ARG A 46 9.41 7.32 7.83
CA ARG A 46 9.22 5.86 7.76
C ARG A 46 10.50 5.12 7.42
N LEU A 47 11.32 5.66 6.50
CA LEU A 47 12.64 5.09 6.17
C LEU A 47 13.59 5.15 7.37
N ARG A 48 13.58 6.26 8.13
CA ARG A 48 14.35 6.38 9.39
C ARG A 48 13.84 5.41 10.46
N TRP A 49 12.51 5.30 10.60
CA TRP A 49 11.92 4.39 11.58
C TRP A 49 12.30 2.93 11.33
N ILE A 50 12.37 2.50 10.06
CA ILE A 50 12.76 1.12 9.70
C ILE A 50 14.29 0.94 9.62
N GLY A 51 15.07 2.03 9.70
CA GLY A 51 16.53 1.99 9.75
C GLY A 51 17.25 1.92 8.40
N VAL A 52 16.59 2.30 7.29
CA VAL A 52 17.18 2.22 5.94
C VAL A 52 17.40 3.56 5.26
N ALA A 53 17.14 4.68 5.95
CA ALA A 53 17.21 6.01 5.34
C ALA A 53 18.59 6.33 4.70
N ASP A 54 19.67 5.89 5.34
CA ASP A 54 21.04 6.12 4.86
C ASP A 54 21.54 5.06 3.86
N GLN A 55 20.69 4.08 3.54
CA GLN A 55 20.99 2.97 2.63
C GLN A 55 20.24 3.06 1.30
N VAL A 56 19.47 4.13 1.10
CA VAL A 56 18.72 4.39 -0.12
C VAL A 56 19.06 5.74 -0.73
N THR A 57 19.07 5.83 -2.04
CA THR A 57 19.31 7.09 -2.76
C THR A 57 17.99 7.70 -3.19
N LEU A 58 17.70 8.92 -2.74
CA LEU A 58 16.47 9.64 -3.08
C LEU A 58 16.71 10.63 -4.21
N HIS A 59 15.82 10.63 -5.21
CA HIS A 59 15.85 11.53 -6.36
C HIS A 59 14.61 12.42 -6.38
N ASP A 60 14.81 13.74 -6.52
CA ASP A 60 13.71 14.70 -6.64
C ASP A 60 12.98 14.55 -7.97
N GLY A 61 11.67 14.31 -7.94
CA GLY A 61 10.83 14.22 -9.12
C GLY A 61 9.34 14.14 -8.78
N ASN A 62 8.51 14.08 -9.79
CA ASN A 62 7.05 14.01 -9.63
C ASN A 62 6.44 13.07 -10.67
N LEU A 63 5.48 12.24 -10.26
CA LEU A 63 4.74 11.35 -11.17
C LEU A 63 4.03 12.09 -12.31
N THR A 64 3.64 13.35 -12.08
CA THR A 64 2.96 14.17 -13.10
C THR A 64 3.95 14.88 -14.06
N ASP A 65 5.26 14.73 -13.84
CA ASP A 65 6.32 15.26 -14.69
C ASP A 65 7.16 14.11 -15.26
N ILE A 66 6.80 13.65 -16.45
CA ILE A 66 7.51 12.57 -17.15
C ILE A 66 8.98 12.90 -17.41
N GLY A 67 9.31 14.18 -17.64
CA GLY A 67 10.69 14.61 -17.86
C GLY A 67 11.57 14.36 -16.63
N SER A 68 11.07 14.56 -15.43
CA SER A 68 11.82 14.24 -14.21
C SER A 68 12.04 12.72 -14.07
N ILE A 69 11.03 11.89 -14.43
CA ILE A 69 11.13 10.43 -14.37
C ILE A 69 12.17 9.94 -15.38
N ILE A 70 12.12 10.40 -16.63
CA ILE A 70 13.10 10.04 -17.67
C ILE A 70 14.54 10.33 -17.20
N ARG A 71 14.82 11.55 -16.72
CA ARG A 71 16.16 11.91 -16.23
C ARG A 71 16.65 11.00 -15.10
N ILE A 72 15.75 10.63 -14.18
CA ILE A 72 16.11 9.74 -13.08
C ILE A 72 16.37 8.32 -13.61
N LEU A 73 15.54 7.79 -14.49
CA LEU A 73 15.74 6.44 -15.06
C LEU A 73 17.03 6.38 -15.91
N GLU A 74 17.38 7.43 -16.66
CA GLU A 74 18.66 7.52 -17.38
C GLU A 74 19.87 7.49 -16.44
N LEU A 75 19.77 8.14 -15.29
CA LEU A 75 20.82 8.16 -14.27
C LEU A 75 20.94 6.81 -13.56
N VAL A 76 19.83 6.25 -13.12
CA VAL A 76 19.79 5.04 -12.30
C VAL A 76 19.96 3.77 -13.14
N LYS A 77 19.34 3.70 -14.32
CA LYS A 77 19.27 2.49 -15.18
C LYS A 77 18.85 1.26 -14.36
N PRO A 78 17.65 1.28 -13.78
CA PRO A 78 17.21 0.21 -12.88
C PRO A 78 16.97 -1.11 -13.61
N ASP A 79 17.22 -2.22 -12.92
CA ASP A 79 16.82 -3.56 -13.35
C ASP A 79 15.36 -3.84 -13.01
N GLU A 80 14.86 -3.23 -11.93
CA GLU A 80 13.50 -3.40 -11.44
C GLU A 80 12.87 -2.06 -11.04
N ILE A 81 11.60 -1.86 -11.40
CA ILE A 81 10.84 -0.64 -11.10
C ILE A 81 9.57 -1.02 -10.35
N TYR A 82 9.37 -0.39 -9.19
CA TYR A 82 8.21 -0.60 -8.33
C TYR A 82 7.37 0.68 -8.25
N ASN A 83 6.23 0.70 -8.95
CA ASN A 83 5.32 1.85 -8.94
C ASN A 83 4.29 1.72 -7.82
N LEU A 84 4.63 2.26 -6.65
CA LEU A 84 3.79 2.24 -5.45
C LEU A 84 3.09 3.58 -5.21
N ALA A 85 3.59 4.68 -5.80
CA ALA A 85 3.08 6.01 -5.53
C ALA A 85 1.64 6.20 -6.02
N ALA A 86 0.82 6.77 -5.17
CA ALA A 86 -0.58 7.10 -5.45
C ALA A 86 -1.09 8.17 -4.48
N GLN A 87 -2.19 8.84 -4.83
CA GLN A 87 -3.04 9.48 -3.84
C GLN A 87 -3.94 8.39 -3.25
N SER A 88 -3.54 7.77 -2.12
CA SER A 88 -4.09 6.50 -1.64
C SER A 88 -5.26 6.62 -0.65
N PHE A 89 -5.52 7.81 -0.09
CA PHE A 89 -6.62 7.99 0.86
C PHE A 89 -7.94 8.17 0.10
N VAL A 90 -8.80 7.13 0.15
CA VAL A 90 -10.06 7.06 -0.62
C VAL A 90 -10.97 8.28 -0.37
N LYS A 91 -11.10 8.73 0.90
CA LYS A 91 -11.95 9.89 1.22
C LYS A 91 -11.47 11.17 0.50
N SER A 92 -10.16 11.42 0.46
CA SER A 92 -9.60 12.58 -0.26
C SER A 92 -9.82 12.49 -1.76
N SER A 93 -9.95 11.29 -2.34
CA SER A 93 -10.21 11.15 -3.78
C SER A 93 -11.55 11.75 -4.21
N TRP A 94 -12.54 11.78 -3.33
CA TRP A 94 -13.82 12.45 -3.57
C TRP A 94 -13.70 13.98 -3.52
N GLN A 95 -12.80 14.49 -2.71
CA GLN A 95 -12.54 15.94 -2.59
C GLN A 95 -11.61 16.45 -3.70
N GLN A 96 -10.72 15.59 -4.20
CA GLN A 96 -9.69 15.92 -5.17
C GLN A 96 -9.65 14.88 -6.32
N PRO A 97 -10.76 14.67 -7.06
CA PRO A 97 -10.83 13.61 -8.08
C PRO A 97 -9.84 13.83 -9.22
N TYR A 98 -9.65 15.08 -9.66
CA TYR A 98 -8.69 15.43 -10.70
C TYR A 98 -7.24 15.10 -10.28
N LEU A 99 -6.83 15.56 -9.10
CA LEU A 99 -5.49 15.27 -8.58
C LEU A 99 -5.26 13.76 -8.41
N THR A 100 -6.28 13.04 -7.97
CA THR A 100 -6.24 11.58 -7.83
C THR A 100 -6.04 10.90 -9.19
N GLY A 101 -6.80 11.31 -10.20
CA GLY A 101 -6.66 10.81 -11.57
C GLY A 101 -5.29 11.09 -12.16
N MET A 102 -4.80 12.33 -12.03
CA MET A 102 -3.50 12.75 -12.54
C MET A 102 -2.34 12.03 -11.84
N THR A 103 -2.37 11.91 -10.52
CA THR A 103 -1.27 11.30 -9.77
C THR A 103 -1.29 9.77 -9.87
N THR A 104 -2.45 9.15 -9.68
CA THR A 104 -2.56 7.69 -9.56
C THR A 104 -2.71 7.03 -10.93
N GLY A 105 -3.55 7.59 -11.82
CA GLY A 105 -3.77 7.05 -13.16
C GLY A 105 -2.70 7.49 -14.16
N MET A 106 -2.66 8.78 -14.50
CA MET A 106 -1.72 9.32 -15.46
C MET A 106 -0.26 9.21 -15.00
N GLY A 107 -0.02 9.34 -13.68
CA GLY A 107 1.31 9.11 -13.11
C GLY A 107 1.84 7.71 -13.38
N ALA A 108 1.00 6.67 -13.31
CA ALA A 108 1.40 5.31 -13.68
C ALA A 108 1.76 5.20 -15.17
N THR A 109 0.98 5.84 -16.06
CA THR A 109 1.29 5.91 -17.50
C THR A 109 2.64 6.60 -17.74
N ASN A 110 2.93 7.69 -17.04
CA ASN A 110 4.22 8.38 -17.16
C ASN A 110 5.40 7.47 -16.76
N VAL A 111 5.25 6.67 -15.70
CA VAL A 111 6.32 5.73 -15.29
C VAL A 111 6.45 4.59 -16.29
N LEU A 112 5.35 4.02 -16.79
CA LEU A 112 5.37 2.99 -17.84
C LEU A 112 6.03 3.50 -19.12
N GLU A 113 5.65 4.68 -19.59
CA GLU A 113 6.20 5.26 -20.81
C GLU A 113 7.69 5.61 -20.67
N ALA A 114 8.07 6.22 -19.56
CA ALA A 114 9.48 6.48 -19.27
C ALA A 114 10.30 5.18 -19.19
N THR A 115 9.74 4.12 -18.60
CA THR A 115 10.38 2.79 -18.56
C THR A 115 10.57 2.24 -19.97
N ARG A 116 9.52 2.28 -20.80
CA ARG A 116 9.58 1.81 -22.19
C ARG A 116 10.64 2.54 -23.02
N ILE A 117 10.78 3.84 -22.82
CA ILE A 117 11.74 4.68 -23.56
C ILE A 117 13.18 4.47 -23.07
N VAL A 118 13.41 4.42 -21.76
CA VAL A 118 14.77 4.51 -21.17
C VAL A 118 15.33 3.13 -20.81
N CYS A 119 14.52 2.25 -20.24
CA CYS A 119 14.93 0.93 -19.75
C CYS A 119 13.89 -0.15 -20.04
N PRO A 120 13.63 -0.45 -21.34
CA PRO A 120 12.57 -1.39 -21.76
C PRO A 120 12.78 -2.83 -21.25
N GLN A 121 13.99 -3.18 -20.80
CA GLN A 121 14.31 -4.49 -20.23
C GLN A 121 14.09 -4.56 -18.72
N ALA A 122 13.80 -3.42 -18.04
CA ALA A 122 13.54 -3.44 -16.62
C ALA A 122 12.22 -4.16 -16.30
N HIS A 123 12.22 -4.97 -15.24
CA HIS A 123 11.01 -5.60 -14.75
C HIS A 123 10.18 -4.56 -13.99
N TYR A 124 8.95 -4.35 -14.44
CA TYR A 124 8.04 -3.34 -13.86
C TYR A 124 6.97 -3.99 -12.99
N TYR A 125 6.76 -3.45 -11.81
CA TYR A 125 5.68 -3.80 -10.90
C TYR A 125 4.72 -2.64 -10.71
N GLN A 126 3.41 -2.90 -10.87
CA GLN A 126 2.32 -1.96 -10.58
C GLN A 126 1.57 -2.35 -9.32
N ALA A 127 1.52 -1.45 -8.34
CA ALA A 127 0.62 -1.60 -7.20
C ALA A 127 -0.82 -1.31 -7.64
N SER A 128 -1.55 -2.35 -7.99
CA SER A 128 -3.01 -2.33 -8.16
C SER A 128 -3.71 -2.46 -6.81
N SER A 129 -5.04 -2.50 -6.77
CA SER A 129 -5.78 -2.43 -5.50
C SER A 129 -7.06 -3.26 -5.55
N SER A 130 -7.40 -3.92 -4.45
CA SER A 130 -8.70 -4.57 -4.25
C SER A 130 -9.89 -3.60 -4.31
N GLU A 131 -9.68 -2.30 -4.07
CA GLU A 131 -10.72 -1.27 -4.24
C GLU A 131 -11.25 -1.20 -5.68
N MET A 132 -10.51 -1.74 -6.67
CA MET A 132 -10.98 -1.86 -8.06
C MET A 132 -12.20 -2.77 -8.18
N TYR A 133 -12.34 -3.79 -7.33
CA TYR A 133 -13.52 -4.66 -7.30
C TYR A 133 -14.79 -3.91 -6.86
N GLY A 134 -14.67 -2.95 -5.94
CA GLY A 134 -15.72 -2.01 -5.55
C GLY A 134 -17.05 -2.64 -5.20
N LEU A 135 -18.05 -2.54 -6.08
CA LEU A 135 -19.30 -3.32 -5.98
C LEU A 135 -19.01 -4.74 -6.46
N VAL A 136 -18.62 -5.59 -5.53
CA VAL A 136 -18.10 -6.92 -5.85
C VAL A 136 -19.10 -7.75 -6.66
N GLN A 137 -18.61 -8.39 -7.72
CA GLN A 137 -19.42 -9.23 -8.62
C GLN A 137 -19.36 -10.72 -8.22
N GLU A 138 -18.44 -11.08 -7.35
CA GLU A 138 -18.23 -12.42 -6.81
C GLU A 138 -17.92 -12.34 -5.31
N PRO A 139 -18.37 -13.30 -4.49
CA PRO A 139 -18.16 -13.28 -3.04
C PRO A 139 -16.68 -13.41 -2.63
N ILE A 140 -15.85 -14.04 -3.47
CA ILE A 140 -14.40 -14.18 -3.29
C ILE A 140 -13.74 -13.72 -4.58
N GLN A 141 -12.94 -12.63 -4.50
CA GLN A 141 -12.37 -11.98 -5.66
C GLN A 141 -11.05 -12.63 -6.08
N SER A 142 -10.92 -12.89 -7.37
CA SER A 142 -9.74 -13.43 -8.04
C SER A 142 -9.27 -12.50 -9.16
N GLU A 143 -8.22 -12.88 -9.86
CA GLU A 143 -7.68 -12.13 -11.00
C GLU A 143 -8.66 -12.03 -12.18
N THR A 144 -9.67 -12.88 -12.24
CA THR A 144 -10.70 -12.92 -13.30
C THR A 144 -12.03 -12.30 -12.89
N THR A 145 -12.20 -11.95 -11.62
CA THR A 145 -13.41 -11.29 -11.11
C THR A 145 -13.56 -9.91 -11.75
N PRO A 146 -14.73 -9.58 -12.36
CA PRO A 146 -14.95 -8.28 -12.97
C PRO A 146 -14.80 -7.13 -11.98
N PHE A 147 -14.16 -6.06 -12.43
CA PHE A 147 -13.99 -4.83 -11.64
C PHE A 147 -15.22 -3.92 -11.74
N TYR A 148 -15.60 -3.31 -10.62
CA TYR A 148 -16.66 -2.29 -10.55
C TYR A 148 -16.29 -1.20 -9.53
N PRO A 149 -15.39 -0.27 -9.89
CA PRO A 149 -14.84 0.71 -8.94
C PRO A 149 -15.91 1.60 -8.33
N ARG A 150 -15.79 1.91 -7.02
CA ARG A 150 -16.77 2.70 -6.26
C ARG A 150 -16.17 3.99 -5.70
N SER A 151 -15.03 4.45 -6.22
CA SER A 151 -14.42 5.72 -5.85
C SER A 151 -13.53 6.27 -6.96
N PRO A 152 -13.23 7.58 -7.00
CA PRO A 152 -12.24 8.14 -7.92
C PRO A 152 -10.85 7.49 -7.78
N TYR A 153 -10.45 7.12 -6.56
CA TYR A 153 -9.23 6.35 -6.31
C TYR A 153 -9.26 5.00 -7.01
N ALA A 154 -10.34 4.23 -6.82
CA ALA A 154 -10.49 2.91 -7.44
C ALA A 154 -10.49 2.98 -8.97
N ALA A 155 -11.17 3.99 -9.54
CA ALA A 155 -11.20 4.24 -10.98
C ALA A 155 -9.79 4.57 -11.53
N ALA A 156 -9.02 5.41 -10.81
CA ALA A 156 -7.66 5.75 -11.19
C ALA A 156 -6.70 4.54 -11.09
N LYS A 157 -6.87 3.68 -10.08
CA LYS A 157 -6.13 2.41 -9.95
C LYS A 157 -6.49 1.42 -11.06
N LEU A 158 -7.77 1.34 -11.44
CA LEU A 158 -8.22 0.49 -12.55
C LEU A 158 -7.63 0.95 -13.89
N TYR A 159 -7.58 2.26 -14.14
CA TYR A 159 -6.89 2.80 -15.31
C TYR A 159 -5.40 2.39 -15.31
N ALA A 160 -4.68 2.59 -14.20
CA ALA A 160 -3.27 2.22 -14.09
C ALA A 160 -3.03 0.71 -14.29
N HIS A 161 -3.93 -0.14 -13.77
CA HIS A 161 -3.90 -1.58 -13.95
C HIS A 161 -4.00 -1.96 -15.43
N TRP A 162 -5.02 -1.44 -16.13
CA TRP A 162 -5.21 -1.73 -17.55
C TRP A 162 -4.11 -1.14 -18.43
N MET A 163 -3.54 0.01 -18.09
CA MET A 163 -2.36 0.52 -18.79
C MET A 163 -1.17 -0.43 -18.63
N THR A 164 -0.96 -1.01 -17.46
CA THR A 164 0.10 -2.02 -17.24
C THR A 164 -0.12 -3.26 -18.11
N VAL A 165 -1.36 -3.76 -18.19
CA VAL A 165 -1.71 -4.88 -19.09
C VAL A 165 -1.43 -4.51 -20.55
N ASN A 166 -1.88 -3.32 -21.00
CA ASN A 166 -1.66 -2.87 -22.38
C ASN A 166 -0.16 -2.76 -22.72
N TYR A 167 0.66 -2.22 -21.82
CA TYR A 167 2.11 -2.10 -22.06
C TYR A 167 2.80 -3.47 -22.11
N ARG A 168 2.37 -4.40 -21.28
CA ARG A 168 2.81 -5.80 -21.33
C ARG A 168 2.48 -6.45 -22.66
N GLU A 169 1.24 -6.35 -23.13
CA GLU A 169 0.75 -7.03 -24.32
C GLU A 169 1.18 -6.35 -25.63
N SER A 170 1.18 -5.01 -25.67
CA SER A 170 1.48 -4.25 -26.89
C SER A 170 2.98 -4.05 -27.14
N PHE A 171 3.79 -3.94 -26.08
CA PHE A 171 5.21 -3.62 -26.18
C PHE A 171 6.13 -4.73 -25.66
N GLY A 172 5.58 -5.84 -25.18
CA GLY A 172 6.36 -6.95 -24.64
C GLY A 172 7.12 -6.61 -23.36
N MET A 173 6.70 -5.57 -22.63
CA MET A 173 7.34 -5.20 -21.36
C MET A 173 7.11 -6.27 -20.29
N HIS A 174 8.13 -6.57 -19.50
CA HIS A 174 7.96 -7.38 -18.30
C HIS A 174 7.25 -6.56 -17.22
N ALA A 175 5.93 -6.45 -17.29
CA ALA A 175 5.11 -5.64 -16.42
C ALA A 175 4.06 -6.50 -15.68
N SER A 176 4.18 -6.57 -14.36
CA SER A 176 3.28 -7.34 -13.47
C SER A 176 2.47 -6.42 -12.59
N SER A 177 1.25 -6.84 -12.22
CA SER A 177 0.38 -6.10 -11.30
C SER A 177 0.02 -6.94 -10.08
N GLY A 178 0.23 -6.38 -8.89
CA GLY A 178 -0.30 -6.93 -7.65
C GLY A 178 -1.65 -6.30 -7.31
N ILE A 179 -2.74 -7.08 -7.32
CA ILE A 179 -4.06 -6.65 -6.84
C ILE A 179 -4.05 -6.80 -5.32
N LEU A 180 -3.56 -5.75 -4.66
CA LEU A 180 -3.31 -5.78 -3.23
C LEU A 180 -4.60 -5.61 -2.44
N PHE A 181 -4.88 -6.55 -1.56
CA PHE A 181 -5.88 -6.38 -0.51
C PHE A 181 -5.32 -5.52 0.62
N ASN A 182 -6.14 -5.17 1.61
CA ASN A 182 -5.72 -4.28 2.66
C ASN A 182 -4.49 -4.84 3.39
N HIS A 183 -3.44 -4.05 3.51
CA HIS A 183 -2.23 -4.44 4.22
C HIS A 183 -1.74 -3.28 5.07
N GLU A 184 -1.48 -3.62 6.30
CA GLU A 184 -1.34 -2.68 7.39
C GLU A 184 -0.01 -2.89 8.12
N SER A 185 0.36 -1.92 8.91
CA SER A 185 1.53 -2.01 9.80
C SER A 185 1.56 -0.81 10.74
N PRO A 186 2.51 -0.75 11.69
CA PRO A 186 2.77 0.47 12.47
C PRO A 186 3.12 1.72 11.64
N LEU A 187 3.48 1.55 10.36
CA LEU A 187 3.78 2.64 9.41
C LEU A 187 2.56 3.12 8.62
N ARG A 188 1.39 2.53 8.81
CA ARG A 188 0.16 2.97 8.14
C ARG A 188 -0.16 4.43 8.47
N GLY A 189 -0.73 5.17 7.52
CA GLY A 189 -1.19 6.55 7.76
C GLY A 189 -2.30 6.59 8.81
N ILE A 190 -2.29 7.61 9.67
CA ILE A 190 -3.26 7.77 10.74
C ILE A 190 -4.70 7.97 10.25
N GLU A 191 -4.86 8.38 9.01
CA GLU A 191 -6.16 8.57 8.34
C GLU A 191 -6.88 7.25 8.02
N PHE A 192 -6.17 6.12 8.01
CA PHE A 192 -6.75 4.80 7.73
C PHE A 192 -7.36 4.17 8.98
N VAL A 193 -8.47 3.46 8.81
CA VAL A 193 -9.30 2.93 9.90
C VAL A 193 -8.51 2.08 10.89
N THR A 194 -7.67 1.19 10.43
CA THR A 194 -6.84 0.31 11.27
C THR A 194 -5.91 1.09 12.17
N ARG A 195 -5.17 2.05 11.58
CA ARG A 195 -4.26 2.90 12.34
C ARG A 195 -5.00 3.87 13.27
N LYS A 196 -6.17 4.37 12.84
CA LYS A 196 -7.04 5.18 13.70
C LYS A 196 -7.51 4.38 14.92
N ILE A 197 -7.81 3.10 14.75
CA ILE A 197 -8.19 2.22 15.86
C ILE A 197 -7.01 2.04 16.81
N THR A 198 -5.83 1.62 16.31
CA THR A 198 -4.68 1.30 17.16
C THR A 198 -4.11 2.51 17.91
N ASP A 199 -3.99 3.68 17.25
CA ASP A 199 -3.62 4.94 17.92
C ASP A 199 -4.69 5.38 18.94
N GLY A 200 -5.98 5.24 18.60
CA GLY A 200 -7.08 5.55 19.52
C GLY A 200 -7.07 4.66 20.76
N VAL A 201 -6.86 3.35 20.59
CA VAL A 201 -6.70 2.40 21.72
C VAL A 201 -5.51 2.77 22.59
N ALA A 202 -4.37 3.10 21.97
CA ALA A 202 -3.18 3.51 22.70
C ALA A 202 -3.41 4.78 23.52
N ARG A 203 -4.08 5.80 22.95
CA ARG A 203 -4.45 7.04 23.67
C ARG A 203 -5.41 6.78 24.83
N ILE A 204 -6.41 5.92 24.64
CA ILE A 204 -7.35 5.55 25.70
C ILE A 204 -6.62 4.83 26.83
N LYS A 205 -5.74 3.86 26.48
CA LYS A 205 -4.95 3.11 27.46
C LYS A 205 -4.05 4.01 28.31
N LEU A 206 -3.53 5.10 27.72
CA LEU A 206 -2.68 6.08 28.42
C LEU A 206 -3.47 7.23 29.06
N GLY A 207 -4.81 7.21 29.03
CA GLY A 207 -5.64 8.28 29.62
C GLY A 207 -5.70 9.57 28.81
N MET A 208 -5.14 9.58 27.58
CA MET A 208 -5.08 10.76 26.70
C MET A 208 -6.39 10.99 25.91
N ALA A 209 -7.25 9.99 25.83
CA ALA A 209 -8.55 10.06 25.17
C ALA A 209 -9.60 9.26 25.93
N LYS A 210 -10.86 9.63 25.80
CA LYS A 210 -11.98 8.93 26.43
C LYS A 210 -12.68 7.96 25.49
N LYS A 211 -12.73 8.27 24.19
CA LYS A 211 -13.46 7.51 23.16
C LYS A 211 -12.82 7.68 21.78
N ILE A 212 -13.15 6.79 20.88
CA ILE A 212 -12.86 6.91 19.44
C ILE A 212 -14.16 6.88 18.63
N ALA A 213 -14.22 7.71 17.58
CA ALA A 213 -15.35 7.74 16.64
C ALA A 213 -14.97 7.03 15.36
N LEU A 214 -15.78 6.05 14.94
CA LEU A 214 -15.57 5.22 13.74
C LEU A 214 -16.79 5.31 12.82
N GLY A 215 -16.65 4.89 11.56
CA GLY A 215 -17.75 4.78 10.59
C GLY A 215 -18.39 3.38 10.61
N ASN A 216 -18.52 2.78 9.41
CA ASN A 216 -19.12 1.45 9.24
C ASN A 216 -18.23 0.36 9.85
N LEU A 217 -18.70 -0.28 10.93
CA LEU A 217 -18.01 -1.38 11.61
C LEU A 217 -18.29 -2.75 10.96
N ASP A 218 -19.30 -2.85 10.10
CA ASP A 218 -19.74 -4.12 9.54
C ASP A 218 -19.11 -4.42 8.16
N ALA A 219 -18.50 -3.40 7.54
CA ALA A 219 -17.72 -3.58 6.31
C ALA A 219 -16.59 -4.60 6.54
N LYS A 220 -16.49 -5.56 5.62
CA LYS A 220 -15.56 -6.70 5.73
C LYS A 220 -14.32 -6.46 4.87
N ARG A 221 -13.16 -6.71 5.44
CA ARG A 221 -11.86 -6.55 4.78
C ARG A 221 -10.96 -7.75 5.04
N ASP A 222 -10.14 -8.05 4.05
CA ASP A 222 -9.01 -8.97 4.17
C ASP A 222 -7.78 -8.13 4.51
N TRP A 223 -7.22 -8.31 5.71
CA TRP A 223 -6.07 -7.56 6.20
C TRP A 223 -4.85 -8.44 6.38
N GLY A 224 -3.75 -8.08 5.73
CA GLY A 224 -2.43 -8.67 5.94
C GLY A 224 -1.42 -7.66 6.45
N HIS A 225 -0.19 -8.11 6.69
CA HIS A 225 0.92 -7.24 7.08
C HIS A 225 1.70 -6.76 5.85
N ALA A 226 2.02 -5.46 5.78
CA ALA A 226 2.74 -4.87 4.65
C ALA A 226 4.10 -5.54 4.36
N ARG A 227 4.77 -6.06 5.38
CA ARG A 227 6.02 -6.83 5.26
C ARG A 227 5.86 -8.09 4.40
N ASP A 228 4.76 -8.81 4.54
CA ASP A 228 4.49 -10.00 3.73
C ASP A 228 4.18 -9.60 2.28
N TYR A 229 3.49 -8.47 2.08
CA TYR A 229 3.05 -8.01 0.75
C TYR A 229 4.21 -7.52 -0.12
N VAL A 230 5.22 -6.87 0.46
CA VAL A 230 6.39 -6.42 -0.33
C VAL A 230 7.22 -7.60 -0.86
N GLU A 231 7.22 -8.74 -0.17
CA GLU A 231 7.81 -9.96 -0.69
C GLU A 231 7.08 -10.45 -1.95
N ALA A 232 5.74 -10.43 -1.97
CA ALA A 232 4.96 -10.75 -3.17
C ALA A 232 5.29 -9.82 -4.34
N MET A 233 5.45 -8.52 -4.08
CA MET A 233 5.84 -7.54 -5.10
C MET A 233 7.17 -7.92 -5.76
N TRP A 234 8.16 -8.27 -4.95
CA TRP A 234 9.46 -8.72 -5.44
C TRP A 234 9.36 -10.05 -6.18
N LEU A 235 8.65 -11.05 -5.65
CA LEU A 235 8.47 -12.35 -6.31
C LEU A 235 7.85 -12.23 -7.71
N MET A 236 6.95 -11.26 -7.93
CA MET A 236 6.36 -11.01 -9.25
C MET A 236 7.38 -10.50 -10.27
N THR A 237 8.34 -9.68 -9.85
CA THR A 237 9.40 -9.20 -10.74
C THR A 237 10.48 -10.26 -11.02
N GLN A 238 10.52 -11.37 -10.25
CA GLN A 238 11.45 -12.48 -10.49
C GLN A 238 10.88 -13.55 -11.42
N GLN A 239 9.60 -13.48 -11.79
CA GLN A 239 9.00 -14.47 -12.70
C GLN A 239 9.52 -14.32 -14.12
N GLU A 240 9.67 -15.44 -14.84
CA GLU A 240 10.02 -15.43 -16.28
C GLU A 240 8.94 -14.71 -17.11
N LYS A 241 7.67 -14.92 -16.76
CA LYS A 241 6.54 -14.30 -17.45
C LYS A 241 5.80 -13.35 -16.50
N PRO A 242 5.57 -12.10 -16.93
CA PRO A 242 4.79 -11.16 -16.14
C PRO A 242 3.32 -11.56 -16.07
N GLY A 243 2.62 -11.09 -15.03
CA GLY A 243 1.20 -11.37 -14.87
C GLY A 243 0.57 -10.56 -13.73
N ASP A 244 -0.73 -10.75 -13.55
CA ASP A 244 -1.50 -10.11 -12.49
C ASP A 244 -1.78 -11.12 -11.38
N TYR A 245 -1.67 -10.69 -10.13
CA TYR A 245 -1.80 -11.57 -8.96
C TYR A 245 -2.61 -10.91 -7.86
N VAL A 246 -3.61 -11.62 -7.33
CA VAL A 246 -4.27 -11.25 -6.08
C VAL A 246 -3.32 -11.53 -4.92
N VAL A 247 -3.05 -10.50 -4.14
CA VAL A 247 -2.25 -10.59 -2.90
C VAL A 247 -3.20 -10.33 -1.73
N ALA A 248 -3.52 -11.38 -1.00
CA ALA A 248 -4.50 -11.39 0.06
C ALA A 248 -4.17 -12.48 1.09
N THR A 249 -4.73 -12.39 2.29
CA THR A 249 -4.59 -13.45 3.29
C THR A 249 -5.56 -14.61 3.05
N GLY A 250 -6.65 -14.37 2.32
CA GLY A 250 -7.77 -15.31 2.15
C GLY A 250 -8.73 -15.33 3.34
N ARG A 251 -8.54 -14.44 4.32
CA ARG A 251 -9.42 -14.29 5.48
C ARG A 251 -10.01 -12.87 5.50
N THR A 252 -11.33 -12.77 5.44
CA THR A 252 -12.03 -11.49 5.58
C THR A 252 -12.75 -11.40 6.92
N VAL A 253 -12.67 -10.25 7.57
CA VAL A 253 -13.33 -9.98 8.85
C VAL A 253 -13.95 -8.59 8.87
N PRO A 254 -15.00 -8.34 9.68
CA PRO A 254 -15.56 -6.99 9.83
C PRO A 254 -14.59 -6.06 10.57
N VAL A 255 -14.69 -4.75 10.33
CA VAL A 255 -13.95 -3.72 11.06
C VAL A 255 -14.16 -3.85 12.58
N ARG A 256 -15.35 -4.25 13.00
CA ARG A 256 -15.70 -4.54 14.40
C ARG A 256 -14.72 -5.53 15.03
N GLN A 257 -14.43 -6.64 14.37
CA GLN A 257 -13.52 -7.66 14.90
C GLN A 257 -12.07 -7.13 15.03
N PHE A 258 -11.60 -6.34 14.06
CA PHE A 258 -10.29 -5.68 14.18
C PHE A 258 -10.25 -4.76 15.41
N CYS A 259 -11.32 -4.01 15.63
CA CYS A 259 -11.47 -3.10 16.76
C CYS A 259 -11.47 -3.88 18.10
N GLU A 260 -12.27 -4.92 18.21
CA GLU A 260 -12.35 -5.78 19.40
C GLU A 260 -10.98 -6.39 19.75
N LEU A 261 -10.26 -6.91 18.76
CA LEU A 261 -8.90 -7.44 18.95
C LEU A 261 -7.93 -6.36 19.47
N ALA A 262 -7.99 -5.14 18.92
CA ALA A 262 -7.12 -4.05 19.34
C ALA A 262 -7.39 -3.62 20.80
N PHE A 263 -8.66 -3.47 21.17
CA PHE A 263 -9.03 -3.15 22.55
C PHE A 263 -8.71 -4.28 23.54
N ALA A 264 -8.99 -5.53 23.15
CA ALA A 264 -8.68 -6.70 23.98
C ALA A 264 -7.17 -6.81 24.26
N HIS A 265 -6.32 -6.55 23.25
CA HIS A 265 -4.86 -6.55 23.41
C HIS A 265 -4.39 -5.49 24.44
N ALA A 266 -5.05 -4.35 24.51
CA ALA A 266 -4.79 -3.32 25.52
C ALA A 266 -5.45 -3.61 26.90
N GLY A 267 -6.18 -4.71 27.06
CA GLY A 267 -6.93 -5.03 28.28
C GLY A 267 -8.20 -4.17 28.47
N LEU A 268 -8.81 -3.73 27.38
CA LEU A 268 -9.99 -2.86 27.35
C LEU A 268 -11.14 -3.56 26.59
N LYS A 269 -12.37 -3.07 26.74
CA LYS A 269 -13.53 -3.53 25.97
C LYS A 269 -13.94 -2.47 24.96
N ALA A 270 -14.09 -2.85 23.69
CA ALA A 270 -14.40 -1.91 22.61
C ALA A 270 -15.72 -1.15 22.83
N ASP A 271 -16.75 -1.84 23.32
CA ASP A 271 -18.10 -1.26 23.53
C ASP A 271 -18.11 -0.07 24.49
N ASP A 272 -17.15 0.01 25.43
CA ASP A 272 -17.07 1.09 26.39
C ASP A 272 -16.51 2.40 25.77
N TYR A 273 -15.83 2.29 24.61
CA TYR A 273 -15.02 3.38 24.06
C TYR A 273 -15.31 3.75 22.61
N VAL A 274 -16.06 2.95 21.87
CA VAL A 274 -16.32 3.17 20.44
C VAL A 274 -17.66 3.88 20.24
N GLU A 275 -17.65 4.95 19.46
CA GLU A 275 -18.85 5.66 19.00
C GLU A 275 -18.93 5.62 17.48
N ILE A 276 -20.14 5.44 16.95
CA ILE A 276 -20.40 5.53 15.50
C ILE A 276 -20.64 6.98 15.12
N ASP A 277 -19.92 7.46 14.10
CA ASP A 277 -20.04 8.82 13.59
C ASP A 277 -20.26 8.78 12.08
N SER A 278 -21.41 9.29 11.64
CA SER A 278 -21.82 9.30 10.24
C SER A 278 -20.87 10.09 9.32
N ARG A 279 -20.07 11.01 9.87
CA ARG A 279 -19.06 11.78 9.12
C ARG A 279 -17.93 10.91 8.56
N PHE A 280 -17.79 9.68 9.06
CA PHE A 280 -16.82 8.69 8.58
C PHE A 280 -17.40 7.66 7.62
N LEU A 281 -18.70 7.73 7.32
CA LEU A 281 -19.32 6.91 6.27
C LEU A 281 -18.85 7.39 4.87
N ARG A 282 -18.71 6.46 3.95
CA ARG A 282 -18.34 6.75 2.56
C ARG A 282 -19.60 7.01 1.72
N PRO A 283 -19.58 7.90 0.72
CA PRO A 283 -20.71 8.11 -0.19
C PRO A 283 -21.13 6.84 -0.94
N ALA A 284 -20.16 5.97 -1.27
CA ALA A 284 -20.37 4.66 -1.85
C ALA A 284 -19.48 3.67 -1.12
N GLU A 285 -20.08 2.84 -0.27
CA GLU A 285 -19.35 1.86 0.53
C GLU A 285 -18.96 0.63 -0.30
N VAL A 286 -17.85 0.03 0.07
CA VAL A 286 -17.42 -1.29 -0.37
C VAL A 286 -17.65 -2.23 0.81
N GLU A 287 -18.71 -3.03 0.73
CA GLU A 287 -19.18 -3.85 1.85
C GLU A 287 -18.26 -5.05 2.13
N LEU A 288 -17.71 -5.65 1.06
CA LEU A 288 -16.93 -6.88 1.15
C LEU A 288 -15.70 -6.83 0.26
N LEU A 289 -14.53 -7.11 0.85
CA LEU A 289 -13.33 -7.48 0.13
C LEU A 289 -12.80 -8.79 0.72
N HIS A 290 -12.75 -9.85 -0.10
CA HIS A 290 -12.28 -11.18 0.26
C HIS A 290 -11.44 -11.74 -0.88
N GLY A 291 -10.11 -11.71 -0.77
CA GLY A 291 -9.20 -12.12 -1.83
C GLY A 291 -8.97 -13.62 -1.91
N ASN A 292 -8.80 -14.13 -3.14
CA ASN A 292 -8.35 -15.50 -3.39
C ASN A 292 -6.86 -15.50 -3.76
N PRO A 293 -5.93 -15.81 -2.84
CA PRO A 293 -4.50 -15.81 -3.12
C PRO A 293 -3.99 -17.09 -3.81
N ALA A 294 -4.86 -17.95 -4.32
CA ALA A 294 -4.48 -19.27 -4.84
C ALA A 294 -3.47 -19.20 -5.99
N LYS A 295 -3.56 -18.20 -6.86
CA LYS A 295 -2.59 -17.99 -7.94
C LYS A 295 -1.22 -17.58 -7.40
N ALA A 296 -1.17 -16.61 -6.49
CA ALA A 296 0.07 -16.19 -5.84
C ALA A 296 0.74 -17.36 -5.10
N LYS A 297 -0.03 -18.16 -4.36
CA LYS A 297 0.48 -19.36 -3.70
C LYS A 297 1.06 -20.37 -4.69
N ARG A 298 0.35 -20.66 -5.77
CA ARG A 298 0.76 -21.68 -6.75
C ARG A 298 1.95 -21.26 -7.60
N GLN A 299 1.98 -20.00 -8.06
CA GLN A 299 2.97 -19.54 -9.03
C GLN A 299 4.17 -18.84 -8.40
N LEU A 300 3.94 -18.08 -7.32
CA LEU A 300 4.99 -17.33 -6.61
C LEU A 300 5.51 -18.10 -5.38
N GLY A 301 4.80 -19.13 -4.92
CA GLY A 301 5.07 -19.76 -3.62
C GLY A 301 4.73 -18.87 -2.42
N TRP A 302 4.03 -17.77 -2.65
CA TRP A 302 3.75 -16.76 -1.63
C TRP A 302 2.50 -17.08 -0.81
N VAL A 303 2.61 -16.90 0.51
CA VAL A 303 1.50 -16.97 1.47
C VAL A 303 1.75 -15.90 2.53
N ALA A 304 0.69 -15.15 2.92
CA ALA A 304 0.79 -14.23 4.05
C ALA A 304 1.18 -15.01 5.32
N SER A 305 2.23 -14.58 5.99
CA SER A 305 2.80 -15.27 7.17
C SER A 305 2.31 -14.70 8.50
N THR A 306 1.92 -13.42 8.52
CA THR A 306 1.47 -12.72 9.71
C THR A 306 -0.02 -12.87 9.90
N SER A 307 -0.46 -13.39 11.05
CA SER A 307 -1.89 -13.46 11.37
C SER A 307 -2.48 -12.09 11.69
N LEU A 308 -3.82 -11.96 11.60
CA LEU A 308 -4.52 -10.72 11.97
C LEU A 308 -4.25 -10.34 13.44
N GLU A 309 -4.23 -11.31 14.31
CA GLU A 309 -4.02 -11.14 15.76
C GLU A 309 -2.59 -10.60 16.03
N GLN A 310 -1.58 -11.13 15.34
CA GLN A 310 -0.20 -10.65 15.42
C GLN A 310 -0.06 -9.23 14.87
N LEU A 311 -0.67 -8.94 13.71
CA LEU A 311 -0.68 -7.61 13.11
C LEU A 311 -1.29 -6.57 14.06
N VAL A 312 -2.47 -6.87 14.62
CA VAL A 312 -3.17 -5.96 15.55
C VAL A 312 -2.33 -5.72 16.81
N ALA A 313 -1.77 -6.78 17.38
CA ALA A 313 -0.91 -6.69 18.57
C ALA A 313 0.31 -5.78 18.31
N GLU A 314 1.07 -6.04 17.22
CA GLU A 314 2.22 -5.22 16.83
C GLU A 314 1.84 -3.74 16.67
N MET A 315 0.73 -3.45 15.97
CA MET A 315 0.29 -2.08 15.75
C MET A 315 -0.07 -1.36 17.05
N VAL A 316 -0.80 -2.01 17.96
CA VAL A 316 -1.20 -1.43 19.25
C VAL A 316 0.03 -1.19 20.15
N GLU A 317 0.94 -2.16 20.26
CA GLU A 317 2.15 -2.04 21.06
C GLU A 317 3.05 -0.89 20.59
N VAL A 318 3.25 -0.79 19.27
CA VAL A 318 4.07 0.29 18.69
C VAL A 318 3.43 1.65 18.93
N ASP A 319 2.10 1.76 18.84
CA ASP A 319 1.41 3.03 19.10
C ASP A 319 1.47 3.43 20.58
N ILE A 320 1.31 2.49 21.50
CA ILE A 320 1.49 2.74 22.94
C ILE A 320 2.92 3.24 23.23
N ASN A 321 3.93 2.56 22.71
CA ASN A 321 5.32 2.92 22.92
C ASN A 321 5.68 4.28 22.30
N ARG A 322 5.17 4.56 21.10
CA ARG A 322 5.36 5.85 20.43
C ARG A 322 4.76 7.02 21.23
N LEU A 323 3.60 6.85 21.83
CA LEU A 323 2.94 7.89 22.63
C LEU A 323 3.66 8.10 23.97
N LYS A 324 4.09 7.02 24.65
CA LYS A 324 4.89 7.12 25.88
C LYS A 324 6.19 7.90 25.67
N LEU A 325 6.90 7.66 24.55
CA LEU A 325 8.14 8.38 24.23
C LEU A 325 7.92 9.89 24.00
N ARG A 326 6.73 10.29 23.49
CA ARG A 326 6.39 11.70 23.29
C ARG A 326 6.00 12.44 24.58
N GLU A 327 5.59 11.74 25.62
CA GLU A 327 5.31 12.34 26.94
C GLU A 327 6.58 12.71 27.71
N HIS A 328 7.74 12.18 27.29
CA HIS A 328 9.05 12.44 27.90
C HIS A 328 9.89 13.46 27.15
N LEU A 329 9.34 14.07 26.06
CA LEU A 329 9.93 15.18 25.30
C LEU A 329 9.11 16.45 25.47
#